data_9f1424bea71564ac1597c37faf2e415e
#
_entry.id   9f1424bea71564ac1597c37faf2e415e
#
_cell.length_a   1.000
_cell.length_b   1.000
_cell.length_c   1.000
_cell.angle_alpha   90.00
_cell.angle_beta   90.00
_cell.angle_gamma   90.00
#
_symmetry.space_group_name_H-M   'P 1'
#
loop_
_entity.id
_entity.type
_entity.pdbx_description
1 polymer ?
#
loop_
_entity_poly.entity_id
_entity_poly.type
_entity_poly.pdbx_seq_one_letter_code
_entity_poly.pdbx_strand_id
1 'polypeptide(L)'
;MRPPPKSWPPTKGSEPLPNAPRIAPPVSAAPPAGKLHGARALSGPLPWLLPALIMLGLFYLYPIAEALRLAFTDARLFDQTTEPSLDSIRRVSQSAALPVILQNTLVYTVASVLGQLGLGMAIAILVVRAERARLRGTMALRTLVLAAWVIPAIANGVIWQLLFSEAPFGAINSALRMVGFAPVAWLSDPSNAMLSAVIATIWQGTAYSMILLYAALKSIDPALNEAAAIDNATGFERFWFITLPHLRAALLVNAILILIMTLNMFDTILSLTGGGPGRATEVLSLFAYNTVFQSFELGRGAVLSILLLIISLTLTAAMVVFLPRERK
;
A
#
# COMPACT_ATOMS: atom_id res chain seq x y z
N MET A 1 -47.70 -44.89 15.96
CA MET A 1 -47.88 -44.77 17.42
C MET A 1 -46.68 -45.43 18.10
N ARG A 2 -45.81 -44.71 18.74
CA ARG A 2 -44.71 -45.24 19.59
C ARG A 2 -45.09 -44.94 21.05
N PRO A 3 -44.92 -45.90 22.00
CA PRO A 3 -45.25 -45.71 23.39
C PRO A 3 -44.24 -44.79 24.12
N PRO A 4 -44.63 -44.11 25.21
CA PRO A 4 -43.75 -43.22 25.98
C PRO A 4 -42.73 -43.98 26.83
N PRO A 5 -41.60 -43.38 27.20
CA PRO A 5 -40.57 -44.03 28.01
C PRO A 5 -40.98 -44.14 29.47
N LYS A 6 -40.58 -45.25 30.11
CA LYS A 6 -40.86 -45.62 31.50
C LYS A 6 -40.17 -44.69 32.51
N SER A 7 -40.89 -44.24 33.51
CA SER A 7 -40.47 -43.51 34.70
C SER A 7 -39.51 -44.33 35.59
N TRP A 8 -38.45 -43.71 36.07
CA TRP A 8 -37.50 -44.26 37.05
C TRP A 8 -38.12 -44.23 38.46
N PRO A 9 -37.86 -45.24 39.30
CA PRO A 9 -38.30 -45.22 40.69
C PRO A 9 -37.45 -44.28 41.57
N PRO A 10 -38.05 -43.77 42.69
CA PRO A 10 -37.35 -42.86 43.58
C PRO A 10 -36.29 -43.60 44.44
N THR A 11 -35.09 -42.99 44.53
CA THR A 11 -34.00 -43.46 45.40
C THR A 11 -34.37 -43.19 46.86
N LYS A 12 -34.31 -44.24 47.70
CA LYS A 12 -34.49 -44.22 49.17
C LYS A 12 -33.43 -43.35 49.81
N GLY A 13 -33.84 -42.57 50.81
CA GLY A 13 -33.04 -41.65 51.58
C GLY A 13 -31.82 -42.29 52.25
N SER A 14 -30.71 -41.56 52.20
CA SER A 14 -29.50 -41.83 52.98
C SER A 14 -29.61 -41.18 54.35
N GLU A 15 -29.60 -42.01 55.42
CA GLU A 15 -29.48 -41.57 56.79
C GLU A 15 -28.18 -40.79 57.06
N PRO A 16 -28.19 -39.78 57.95
CA PRO A 16 -26.98 -39.03 58.30
C PRO A 16 -26.10 -39.85 59.25
N LEU A 17 -24.82 -39.98 58.92
CA LEU A 17 -23.79 -40.59 59.77
C LEU A 17 -23.48 -39.69 61.01
N PRO A 18 -23.39 -40.29 62.22
CA PRO A 18 -23.08 -39.55 63.42
C PRO A 18 -21.59 -39.24 63.55
N ASN A 19 -21.32 -37.98 63.95
CA ASN A 19 -20.08 -37.47 64.58
C ASN A 19 -18.71 -37.83 63.97
N ALA A 20 -18.28 -37.04 62.99
CA ALA A 20 -16.86 -36.87 62.69
C ALA A 20 -16.29 -35.65 63.46
N PRO A 21 -15.10 -35.75 64.07
CA PRO A 21 -14.47 -34.61 64.77
C PRO A 21 -14.11 -33.51 63.79
N ARG A 22 -14.49 -32.27 64.10
CA ARG A 22 -14.07 -31.05 63.35
C ARG A 22 -12.57 -30.83 63.54
N ILE A 23 -11.80 -31.15 62.52
CA ILE A 23 -10.41 -30.71 62.40
C ILE A 23 -10.44 -29.23 61.99
N ALA A 24 -10.03 -28.35 62.89
CA ALA A 24 -9.82 -26.94 62.57
C ALA A 24 -8.77 -26.80 61.49
N PRO A 25 -8.96 -25.93 60.47
CA PRO A 25 -7.94 -25.70 59.48
C PRO A 25 -6.75 -25.02 60.12
N PRO A 26 -5.52 -25.36 59.71
CA PRO A 26 -4.32 -24.69 60.20
C PRO A 26 -4.34 -23.20 59.82
N VAL A 27 -4.16 -22.34 60.79
CA VAL A 27 -3.93 -20.90 60.61
C VAL A 27 -2.66 -20.74 59.78
N SER A 28 -2.81 -20.50 58.50
CA SER A 28 -1.72 -20.12 57.63
C SER A 28 -1.27 -18.70 58.01
N ALA A 29 -0.15 -18.60 58.68
CA ALA A 29 0.52 -17.31 58.90
C ALA A 29 0.86 -16.70 57.54
N ALA A 30 0.22 -15.58 57.21
CA ALA A 30 0.55 -14.79 56.03
C ALA A 30 2.03 -14.33 56.13
N PRO A 31 2.83 -14.54 55.11
CA PRO A 31 4.20 -14.01 55.10
C PRO A 31 4.17 -12.48 55.13
N PRO A 32 5.12 -11.81 55.78
CA PRO A 32 5.17 -10.36 55.87
C PRO A 32 5.29 -9.78 54.45
N ALA A 33 4.41 -8.83 54.15
CA ALA A 33 4.45 -8.07 52.90
C ALA A 33 5.76 -7.29 52.78
N GLY A 34 6.79 -7.95 52.28
CA GLY A 34 8.04 -7.30 51.88
C GLY A 34 7.74 -6.31 50.76
N LYS A 35 7.96 -5.04 51.04
CA LYS A 35 7.83 -3.94 50.10
C LYS A 35 8.84 -4.12 48.95
N LEU A 36 8.47 -4.85 47.89
CA LEU A 36 9.19 -4.88 46.63
C LEU A 36 8.95 -3.56 45.90
N HIS A 37 9.63 -2.50 46.26
CA HIS A 37 9.58 -1.19 45.60
C HIS A 37 10.34 -1.15 44.28
N GLY A 38 10.96 -2.26 43.84
CA GLY A 38 11.78 -2.32 42.62
C GLY A 38 11.08 -2.84 41.35
N ALA A 39 9.90 -3.49 41.46
CA ALA A 39 9.30 -4.23 40.31
C ALA A 39 8.23 -3.47 39.56
N ARG A 40 7.86 -2.25 39.97
CA ARG A 40 6.79 -1.47 39.28
C ARG A 40 7.22 -0.80 37.98
N ALA A 41 8.53 -0.65 37.73
CA ALA A 41 9.02 -0.04 36.48
C ALA A 41 8.88 -0.94 35.26
N LEU A 42 8.70 -2.27 35.42
CA LEU A 42 8.59 -3.25 34.35
C LEU A 42 7.14 -3.72 34.08
N SER A 43 6.16 -3.20 34.82
CA SER A 43 4.75 -3.63 34.69
C SER A 43 3.94 -2.90 33.62
N GLY A 44 4.53 -1.89 32.94
CA GLY A 44 3.90 -1.16 31.85
C GLY A 44 4.16 -1.79 30.48
N PRO A 45 3.44 -1.38 29.42
CA PRO A 45 3.70 -1.83 28.04
C PRO A 45 5.03 -1.34 27.47
N LEU A 46 5.64 -0.30 28.09
CA LEU A 46 6.83 0.38 27.60
C LEU A 46 8.05 -0.53 27.42
N PRO A 47 8.43 -1.41 28.38
CA PRO A 47 9.57 -2.31 28.20
C PRO A 47 9.41 -3.28 27.03
N TRP A 48 8.18 -3.70 26.75
CA TRP A 48 7.89 -4.59 25.65
C TRP A 48 7.91 -3.87 24.29
N LEU A 49 7.62 -2.57 24.27
CA LEU A 49 7.69 -1.71 23.09
C LEU A 49 9.11 -1.19 22.83
N LEU A 50 10.00 -1.22 23.83
CA LEU A 50 11.33 -0.63 23.75
C LEU A 50 12.17 -1.14 22.57
N PRO A 51 12.25 -2.45 22.26
CA PRO A 51 13.01 -2.93 21.10
C PRO A 51 12.45 -2.37 19.77
N ALA A 52 11.13 -2.32 19.63
CA ALA A 52 10.48 -1.76 18.45
C ALA A 52 10.73 -0.24 18.33
N LEU A 53 10.66 0.49 19.44
CA LEU A 53 10.94 1.93 19.48
C LEU A 53 12.41 2.25 19.16
N ILE A 54 13.36 1.44 19.65
CA ILE A 54 14.78 1.58 19.29
C ILE A 54 14.98 1.37 17.78
N MET A 55 14.39 0.31 17.22
CA MET A 55 14.46 0.05 15.77
C MET A 55 13.84 1.19 14.97
N LEU A 56 12.67 1.69 15.37
CA LEU A 56 12.02 2.85 14.75
C LEU A 56 12.89 4.11 14.84
N GLY A 57 13.48 4.37 16.02
CA GLY A 57 14.40 5.50 16.23
C GLY A 57 15.62 5.43 15.33
N LEU A 58 16.27 4.27 15.29
CA LEU A 58 17.53 4.09 14.57
C LEU A 58 17.35 4.05 13.06
N PHE A 59 16.34 3.33 12.56
CA PHE A 59 16.20 3.08 11.12
C PHE A 59 15.24 4.04 10.40
N TYR A 60 14.39 4.76 11.13
CA TYR A 60 13.46 5.73 10.53
C TYR A 60 13.71 7.16 10.99
N LEU A 61 13.70 7.41 12.32
CA LEU A 61 13.82 8.78 12.81
C LEU A 61 15.22 9.36 12.58
N TYR A 62 16.28 8.56 12.79
CA TYR A 62 17.65 9.03 12.60
C TYR A 62 17.94 9.41 11.14
N PRO A 63 17.62 8.59 10.10
CA PRO A 63 17.80 8.99 8.70
C PRO A 63 16.95 10.22 8.29
N ILE A 64 15.74 10.36 8.82
CA ILE A 64 14.90 11.54 8.57
C ILE A 64 15.54 12.79 9.17
N ALA A 65 16.03 12.70 10.41
CA ALA A 65 16.72 13.80 11.07
C ALA A 65 18.02 14.19 10.33
N GLU A 66 18.75 13.19 9.84
CA GLU A 66 19.96 13.43 9.04
C GLU A 66 19.65 14.04 7.68
N ALA A 67 18.61 13.58 6.98
CA ALA A 67 18.14 14.20 5.76
C ALA A 67 17.71 15.67 6.00
N LEU A 68 17.02 15.93 7.13
CA LEU A 68 16.66 17.29 7.50
C LEU A 68 17.89 18.15 7.78
N ARG A 69 18.89 17.63 8.49
CA ARG A 69 20.16 18.32 8.73
C ARG A 69 20.87 18.65 7.43
N LEU A 70 21.01 17.67 6.52
CA LEU A 70 21.65 17.83 5.22
C LEU A 70 20.94 18.87 4.34
N ALA A 71 19.62 18.97 4.41
CA ALA A 71 18.86 19.97 3.64
C ALA A 71 19.23 21.41 3.97
N PHE A 72 19.74 21.67 5.18
CA PHE A 72 20.25 22.96 5.62
C PHE A 72 21.78 23.09 5.48
N THR A 73 22.39 22.32 4.58
CA THR A 73 23.81 22.39 4.23
C THR A 73 23.98 22.43 2.72
N ASP A 74 25.17 22.81 2.24
CA ASP A 74 25.56 22.63 0.85
C ASP A 74 26.46 21.39 0.65
N ALA A 75 26.18 20.33 1.43
CA ALA A 75 26.97 19.11 1.44
C ALA A 75 26.95 18.41 0.09
N ARG A 76 28.13 17.99 -0.36
CA ARG A 76 28.36 17.13 -1.53
C ARG A 76 28.98 15.82 -1.09
N LEU A 77 28.88 14.78 -1.90
CA LEU A 77 29.39 13.45 -1.55
C LEU A 77 30.89 13.45 -1.20
N PHE A 78 31.67 14.27 -1.91
CA PHE A 78 33.13 14.38 -1.74
C PHE A 78 33.59 15.62 -0.96
N ASP A 79 32.64 16.50 -0.58
CA ASP A 79 32.86 17.68 0.25
C ASP A 79 31.72 17.87 1.18
N GLN A 80 31.78 17.19 2.35
CA GLN A 80 30.76 17.22 3.36
C GLN A 80 30.95 18.45 4.24
N THR A 81 30.59 19.62 3.75
CA THR A 81 30.52 20.81 4.58
C THR A 81 29.43 20.65 5.63
N THR A 82 29.77 20.91 6.88
CA THR A 82 28.84 20.88 8.01
C THR A 82 28.26 22.26 8.32
N GLU A 83 28.73 23.29 7.62
CA GLU A 83 28.27 24.67 7.82
C GLU A 83 26.79 24.79 7.41
N PRO A 84 25.95 25.38 8.29
CA PRO A 84 24.57 25.66 7.95
C PRO A 84 24.47 26.61 6.75
N SER A 85 23.71 26.21 5.74
CA SER A 85 23.48 26.98 4.53
C SER A 85 22.07 26.81 3.99
N LEU A 86 21.52 27.83 3.38
CA LEU A 86 20.23 27.79 2.67
C LEU A 86 20.42 27.64 1.15
N ASP A 87 21.65 27.52 0.67
CA ASP A 87 21.96 27.50 -0.76
C ASP A 87 21.34 26.29 -1.47
N SER A 88 21.30 25.12 -0.84
CA SER A 88 20.62 23.95 -1.38
C SER A 88 19.13 24.19 -1.58
N ILE A 89 18.46 24.81 -0.60
CA ILE A 89 17.03 25.18 -0.69
C ILE A 89 16.81 26.20 -1.80
N ARG A 90 17.67 27.23 -1.85
CA ARG A 90 17.60 28.28 -2.87
C ARG A 90 17.79 27.73 -4.28
N ARG A 91 18.81 26.86 -4.49
CA ARG A 91 19.06 26.23 -5.78
C ARG A 91 17.92 25.32 -6.23
N VAL A 92 17.29 24.57 -5.33
CA VAL A 92 16.12 23.76 -5.65
C VAL A 92 14.93 24.65 -6.02
N SER A 93 14.63 25.68 -5.21
CA SER A 93 13.47 26.56 -5.45
C SER A 93 13.60 27.40 -6.74
N GLN A 94 14.84 27.73 -7.13
CA GLN A 94 15.14 28.48 -8.37
C GLN A 94 15.38 27.58 -9.58
N SER A 95 15.30 26.26 -9.43
CA SER A 95 15.49 25.34 -10.53
C SER A 95 14.38 25.44 -11.57
N ALA A 96 14.73 25.80 -12.82
CA ALA A 96 13.78 25.82 -13.93
C ALA A 96 13.16 24.44 -14.23
N ALA A 97 13.79 23.36 -13.78
CA ALA A 97 13.28 22.00 -13.95
C ALA A 97 12.16 21.66 -12.95
N LEU A 98 12.16 22.27 -11.76
CA LEU A 98 11.24 21.88 -10.67
C LEU A 98 9.76 21.93 -11.05
N PRO A 99 9.24 22.98 -11.72
CA PRO A 99 7.83 23.03 -12.12
C PRO A 99 7.43 21.87 -13.05
N VAL A 100 8.28 21.57 -14.05
CA VAL A 100 8.05 20.46 -14.99
C VAL A 100 8.06 19.13 -14.26
N ILE A 101 8.99 18.91 -13.35
CA ILE A 101 9.11 17.69 -12.55
C ILE A 101 7.88 17.51 -11.62
N LEU A 102 7.39 18.58 -11.00
CA LEU A 102 6.20 18.55 -10.19
C LEU A 102 4.96 18.21 -11.02
N GLN A 103 4.83 18.80 -12.22
CA GLN A 103 3.77 18.48 -13.17
C GLN A 103 3.83 17.00 -13.59
N ASN A 104 5.00 16.51 -13.97
CA ASN A 104 5.22 15.11 -14.34
C ASN A 104 4.85 14.17 -13.17
N THR A 105 5.28 14.52 -11.96
CA THR A 105 4.95 13.76 -10.75
C THR A 105 3.45 13.69 -10.52
N LEU A 106 2.74 14.81 -10.69
CA LEU A 106 1.29 14.85 -10.55
C LEU A 106 0.59 13.98 -11.60
N VAL A 107 0.94 14.17 -12.88
CA VAL A 107 0.33 13.41 -14.00
C VAL A 107 0.60 11.92 -13.83
N TYR A 108 1.85 11.55 -13.60
CA TYR A 108 2.25 10.15 -13.40
C TYR A 108 1.50 9.52 -12.23
N THR A 109 1.49 10.20 -11.08
CA THR A 109 0.88 9.66 -9.85
C THR A 109 -0.64 9.53 -10.00
N VAL A 110 -1.32 10.58 -10.46
CA VAL A 110 -2.78 10.54 -10.60
C VAL A 110 -3.21 9.49 -11.63
N ALA A 111 -2.59 9.47 -12.80
CA ALA A 111 -2.92 8.51 -13.84
C ALA A 111 -2.65 7.07 -13.40
N SER A 112 -1.51 6.82 -12.76
CA SER A 112 -1.15 5.48 -12.26
C SER A 112 -2.08 5.01 -11.13
N VAL A 113 -2.39 5.87 -10.15
CA VAL A 113 -3.29 5.53 -9.04
C VAL A 113 -4.69 5.22 -9.55
N LEU A 114 -5.25 6.07 -10.41
CA LEU A 114 -6.58 5.84 -11.00
C LEU A 114 -6.61 4.57 -11.84
N GLY A 115 -5.58 4.33 -12.65
CA GLY A 115 -5.47 3.12 -13.46
C GLY A 115 -5.36 1.85 -12.62
N GLN A 116 -4.53 1.85 -11.58
CA GLN A 116 -4.36 0.71 -10.65
C GLN A 116 -5.66 0.42 -9.90
N LEU A 117 -6.35 1.45 -9.38
CA LEU A 117 -7.64 1.30 -8.71
C LEU A 117 -8.71 0.78 -9.66
N GLY A 118 -8.83 1.39 -10.83
CA GLY A 118 -9.85 1.03 -11.82
C GLY A 118 -9.67 -0.39 -12.34
N LEU A 119 -8.46 -0.74 -12.79
CA LEU A 119 -8.15 -2.07 -13.31
C LEU A 119 -8.19 -3.13 -12.20
N GLY A 120 -7.66 -2.83 -11.02
CA GLY A 120 -7.73 -3.70 -9.85
C GLY A 120 -9.16 -4.00 -9.42
N MET A 121 -10.04 -2.98 -9.40
CA MET A 121 -11.47 -3.13 -9.13
C MET A 121 -12.16 -4.00 -10.19
N ALA A 122 -11.90 -3.72 -11.46
CA ALA A 122 -12.51 -4.48 -12.56
C ALA A 122 -12.14 -5.97 -12.46
N ILE A 123 -10.87 -6.28 -12.26
CA ILE A 123 -10.40 -7.67 -12.12
C ILE A 123 -10.97 -8.30 -10.85
N ALA A 124 -10.99 -7.60 -9.70
CA ALA A 124 -11.55 -8.11 -8.46
C ALA A 124 -13.04 -8.49 -8.61
N ILE A 125 -13.83 -7.63 -9.26
CA ILE A 125 -15.25 -7.90 -9.56
C ILE A 125 -15.39 -9.11 -10.48
N LEU A 126 -14.59 -9.20 -11.53
CA LEU A 126 -14.64 -10.32 -12.48
C LEU A 126 -14.30 -11.65 -11.78
N VAL A 127 -13.28 -11.65 -10.92
CA VAL A 127 -12.88 -12.84 -10.14
C VAL A 127 -14.00 -13.26 -9.19
N VAL A 128 -14.59 -12.33 -8.42
CA VAL A 128 -15.69 -12.64 -7.49
C VAL A 128 -16.93 -13.17 -8.23
N ARG A 129 -17.26 -12.58 -9.38
CA ARG A 129 -18.37 -13.06 -10.23
C ARG A 129 -18.09 -14.46 -10.78
N ALA A 130 -16.88 -14.69 -11.28
CA ALA A 130 -16.48 -15.99 -11.80
C ALA A 130 -16.49 -17.09 -10.72
N GLU A 131 -16.07 -16.79 -9.50
CA GLU A 131 -16.14 -17.70 -8.36
C GLU A 131 -17.60 -18.04 -7.99
N ARG A 132 -18.49 -17.04 -7.94
CA ARG A 132 -19.91 -17.25 -7.69
C ARG A 132 -20.58 -18.13 -8.76
N ALA A 133 -20.15 -17.93 -10.02
CA ALA A 133 -20.59 -18.75 -11.15
C ALA A 133 -19.87 -20.13 -11.22
N ARG A 134 -19.03 -20.46 -10.23
CA ARG A 134 -18.24 -21.69 -10.17
C ARG A 134 -17.39 -21.95 -11.42
N LEU A 135 -16.92 -20.88 -12.08
CA LEU A 135 -16.07 -21.01 -13.26
C LEU A 135 -14.69 -21.55 -12.86
N ARG A 136 -14.16 -22.43 -13.71
CA ARG A 136 -12.79 -22.95 -13.53
C ARG A 136 -11.76 -21.90 -13.96
N GLY A 137 -10.57 -21.89 -13.33
CA GLY A 137 -9.47 -21.02 -13.72
C GLY A 137 -9.37 -19.69 -12.94
N THR A 138 -10.27 -19.38 -12.03
CA THR A 138 -10.21 -18.16 -11.19
C THR A 138 -8.92 -18.08 -10.38
N MET A 139 -8.42 -19.21 -9.88
CA MET A 139 -7.14 -19.28 -9.18
C MET A 139 -5.97 -18.95 -10.12
N ALA A 140 -5.96 -19.52 -11.32
CA ALA A 140 -4.91 -19.25 -12.31
C ALA A 140 -4.89 -17.75 -12.71
N LEU A 141 -6.07 -17.15 -12.94
CA LEU A 141 -6.16 -15.72 -13.23
C LEU A 141 -5.59 -14.86 -12.08
N ARG A 142 -5.93 -15.16 -10.83
CA ARG A 142 -5.38 -14.46 -9.66
C ARG A 142 -3.87 -14.61 -9.57
N THR A 143 -3.35 -15.83 -9.79
CA THR A 143 -1.91 -16.10 -9.76
C THR A 143 -1.19 -15.33 -10.87
N LEU A 144 -1.73 -15.27 -12.08
CA LEU A 144 -1.15 -14.50 -13.19
C LEU A 144 -1.10 -13.00 -12.90
N VAL A 145 -2.17 -12.45 -12.34
CA VAL A 145 -2.19 -11.02 -11.94
C VAL A 145 -1.16 -10.76 -10.84
N LEU A 146 -1.07 -11.66 -9.84
CA LEU A 146 -0.11 -11.54 -8.75
C LEU A 146 1.35 -11.67 -9.22
N ALA A 147 1.62 -12.45 -10.25
CA ALA A 147 2.96 -12.61 -10.79
C ALA A 147 3.57 -11.28 -11.25
N ALA A 148 2.76 -10.34 -11.75
CA ALA A 148 3.21 -9.01 -12.13
C ALA A 148 3.80 -8.21 -10.95
N TRP A 149 3.21 -8.35 -9.76
CA TRP A 149 3.64 -7.61 -8.57
C TRP A 149 4.94 -8.16 -7.95
N VAL A 150 5.21 -9.44 -8.17
CA VAL A 150 6.44 -10.09 -7.66
C VAL A 150 7.68 -9.64 -8.44
N ILE A 151 7.51 -9.16 -9.66
CA ILE A 151 8.63 -8.70 -10.51
C ILE A 151 9.26 -7.45 -9.88
N PRO A 152 10.59 -7.42 -9.65
CA PRO A 152 11.28 -6.21 -9.19
C PRO A 152 11.04 -5.03 -10.13
N ALA A 153 10.88 -3.82 -9.57
CA ALA A 153 10.51 -2.62 -10.34
C ALA A 153 11.50 -2.29 -11.48
N ILE A 154 12.80 -2.49 -11.25
CA ILE A 154 13.83 -2.34 -12.30
C ILE A 154 13.60 -3.35 -13.43
N ALA A 155 13.36 -4.61 -13.11
CA ALA A 155 13.10 -5.63 -14.12
C ALA A 155 11.80 -5.35 -14.88
N ASN A 156 10.76 -4.85 -14.18
CA ASN A 156 9.53 -4.37 -14.81
C ASN A 156 9.81 -3.32 -15.87
N GLY A 157 10.60 -2.28 -15.52
CA GLY A 157 10.95 -1.23 -16.48
C GLY A 157 11.70 -1.76 -17.70
N VAL A 158 12.68 -2.66 -17.51
CA VAL A 158 13.42 -3.28 -18.63
C VAL A 158 12.51 -4.14 -19.51
N ILE A 159 11.60 -4.92 -18.94
CA ILE A 159 10.63 -5.72 -19.71
C ILE A 159 9.76 -4.80 -20.58
N TRP A 160 9.21 -3.75 -20.00
CA TRP A 160 8.39 -2.78 -20.73
C TRP A 160 9.19 -1.97 -21.74
N GLN A 161 10.48 -1.67 -21.48
CA GLN A 161 11.37 -1.04 -22.44
C GLN A 161 11.53 -1.90 -23.70
N LEU A 162 11.67 -3.23 -23.55
CA LEU A 162 11.74 -4.15 -24.68
C LEU A 162 10.39 -4.27 -25.40
N LEU A 163 9.27 -4.30 -24.67
CA LEU A 163 7.94 -4.37 -25.27
C LEU A 163 7.61 -3.10 -26.09
N PHE A 164 7.94 -1.92 -25.56
CA PHE A 164 7.74 -0.62 -26.20
C PHE A 164 8.84 -0.25 -27.20
N SER A 165 9.83 -1.12 -27.41
CA SER A 165 10.92 -0.84 -28.34
C SER A 165 10.41 -0.43 -29.73
N GLU A 166 10.98 0.62 -30.29
CA GLU A 166 10.66 1.12 -31.62
C GLU A 166 11.41 0.35 -32.72
N ALA A 167 12.37 -0.47 -32.33
CA ALA A 167 13.08 -1.36 -33.23
C ALA A 167 12.16 -2.44 -33.84
N PRO A 168 12.57 -3.10 -34.94
CA PRO A 168 11.74 -4.11 -35.61
C PRO A 168 11.26 -5.26 -34.72
N PHE A 169 12.00 -5.56 -33.64
CA PHE A 169 11.68 -6.62 -32.65
C PHE A 169 10.72 -6.15 -31.54
N GLY A 170 10.36 -4.88 -31.45
CA GLY A 170 9.43 -4.36 -30.43
C GLY A 170 8.06 -5.03 -30.54
N ALA A 171 7.67 -5.73 -29.48
CA ALA A 171 6.48 -6.59 -29.51
C ALA A 171 5.18 -5.81 -29.77
N ILE A 172 5.01 -4.65 -29.10
CA ILE A 172 3.78 -3.83 -29.24
C ILE A 172 3.68 -3.23 -30.65
N ASN A 173 4.76 -2.67 -31.18
CA ASN A 173 4.75 -2.14 -32.54
C ASN A 173 4.62 -3.26 -33.59
N SER A 174 5.12 -4.45 -33.32
CA SER A 174 4.91 -5.60 -34.19
C SER A 174 3.45 -6.04 -34.22
N ALA A 175 2.80 -6.07 -33.04
CA ALA A 175 1.35 -6.36 -32.97
C ALA A 175 0.52 -5.28 -33.67
N LEU A 176 0.86 -4.00 -33.52
CA LEU A 176 0.17 -2.90 -34.21
C LEU A 176 0.27 -3.04 -35.74
N ARG A 177 1.45 -3.37 -36.27
CA ARG A 177 1.64 -3.62 -37.69
C ARG A 177 0.81 -4.80 -38.21
N MET A 178 0.69 -5.90 -37.42
CA MET A 178 -0.13 -7.05 -37.81
C MET A 178 -1.60 -6.72 -38.00
N VAL A 179 -2.12 -5.72 -37.26
CA VAL A 179 -3.53 -5.25 -37.40
C VAL A 179 -3.65 -4.00 -38.25
N GLY A 180 -2.60 -3.61 -38.99
CA GLY A 180 -2.62 -2.52 -39.97
C GLY A 180 -2.42 -1.12 -39.43
N PHE A 181 -2.00 -0.97 -38.14
CA PHE A 181 -1.68 0.34 -37.58
C PHE A 181 -0.22 0.73 -37.81
N ALA A 182 0.04 2.03 -37.90
CA ALA A 182 1.39 2.56 -37.97
C ALA A 182 2.14 2.34 -36.63
N PRO A 183 3.48 2.16 -36.66
CA PRO A 183 4.29 2.11 -35.46
C PRO A 183 4.18 3.41 -34.66
N VAL A 184 4.18 3.29 -33.34
CA VAL A 184 4.11 4.41 -32.40
C VAL A 184 5.48 4.62 -31.78
N ALA A 185 5.91 5.89 -31.67
CA ALA A 185 7.10 6.30 -30.96
C ALA A 185 6.80 6.29 -29.43
N TRP A 186 6.90 5.11 -28.81
CA TRP A 186 6.52 4.90 -27.43
C TRP A 186 7.45 5.56 -26.44
N LEU A 187 8.77 5.53 -26.68
CA LEU A 187 9.78 5.97 -25.73
C LEU A 187 10.51 7.24 -26.19
N SER A 188 10.49 7.55 -27.49
CA SER A 188 11.16 8.73 -28.07
C SER A 188 10.26 9.96 -28.15
N ASP A 189 8.94 9.81 -28.12
CA ASP A 189 7.99 10.92 -28.00
C ASP A 189 7.69 11.24 -26.53
N PRO A 190 7.78 12.52 -26.10
CA PRO A 190 7.58 12.93 -24.71
C PRO A 190 6.25 12.51 -24.10
N SER A 191 5.16 12.65 -24.86
CA SER A 191 3.80 12.30 -24.38
C SER A 191 3.60 10.80 -24.26
N ASN A 192 4.09 10.06 -25.26
CA ASN A 192 4.00 8.60 -25.28
C ASN A 192 4.92 7.96 -24.23
N ALA A 193 6.08 8.55 -23.95
CA ALA A 193 6.99 8.07 -22.91
C ALA A 193 6.36 8.14 -21.51
N MET A 194 5.67 9.23 -21.19
CA MET A 194 4.92 9.35 -19.94
C MET A 194 3.77 8.31 -19.89
N LEU A 195 3.04 8.15 -20.97
CA LEU A 195 1.98 7.13 -21.07
C LEU A 195 2.55 5.71 -20.88
N SER A 196 3.69 5.41 -21.50
CA SER A 196 4.37 4.11 -21.37
C SER A 196 4.79 3.84 -19.93
N ALA A 197 5.32 4.84 -19.22
CA ALA A 197 5.68 4.73 -17.81
C ALA A 197 4.43 4.48 -16.94
N VAL A 198 3.33 5.17 -17.21
CA VAL A 198 2.04 4.97 -16.51
C VAL A 198 1.52 3.56 -16.75
N ILE A 199 1.52 3.06 -18.00
CA ILE A 199 1.05 1.70 -18.33
C ILE A 199 1.88 0.64 -17.59
N ALA A 200 3.20 0.75 -17.61
CA ALA A 200 4.10 -0.19 -16.92
C ALA A 200 3.82 -0.23 -15.41
N THR A 201 3.56 0.92 -14.82
CA THR A 201 3.25 1.06 -13.38
C THR A 201 1.85 0.54 -13.05
N ILE A 202 0.85 0.82 -13.89
CA ILE A 202 -0.51 0.28 -13.72
C ILE A 202 -0.48 -1.24 -13.77
N TRP A 203 0.21 -1.82 -14.76
CA TRP A 203 0.31 -3.27 -14.91
C TRP A 203 0.87 -3.92 -13.64
N GLN A 204 1.96 -3.41 -13.09
CA GLN A 204 2.59 -3.95 -11.89
C GLN A 204 1.73 -3.75 -10.63
N GLY A 205 1.22 -2.54 -10.43
CA GLY A 205 0.50 -2.17 -9.19
C GLY A 205 -0.95 -2.65 -9.13
N THR A 206 -1.55 -3.01 -10.26
CA THR A 206 -2.93 -3.53 -10.35
C THR A 206 -3.14 -4.76 -9.46
N ALA A 207 -2.15 -5.62 -9.31
CA ALA A 207 -2.24 -6.83 -8.50
C ALA A 207 -2.50 -6.52 -7.02
N TYR A 208 -1.80 -5.53 -6.47
CA TYR A 208 -1.98 -5.08 -5.09
C TYR A 208 -3.39 -4.53 -4.87
N SER A 209 -3.83 -3.67 -5.77
CA SER A 209 -5.18 -3.11 -5.75
C SER A 209 -6.26 -4.19 -5.86
N MET A 210 -6.06 -5.16 -6.75
CA MET A 210 -6.97 -6.30 -6.94
C MET A 210 -7.13 -7.13 -5.67
N ILE A 211 -6.04 -7.47 -4.96
CA ILE A 211 -6.11 -8.28 -3.75
C ILE A 211 -6.92 -7.58 -2.66
N LEU A 212 -6.63 -6.31 -2.38
CA LEU A 212 -7.33 -5.55 -1.35
C LEU A 212 -8.82 -5.43 -1.66
N LEU A 213 -9.15 -5.06 -2.91
CA LEU A 213 -10.52 -4.89 -3.32
C LEU A 213 -11.28 -6.23 -3.44
N TYR A 214 -10.59 -7.31 -3.83
CA TYR A 214 -11.16 -8.65 -3.79
C TYR A 214 -11.55 -9.08 -2.38
N ALA A 215 -10.67 -8.87 -1.39
CA ALA A 215 -10.96 -9.18 0.01
C ALA A 215 -12.16 -8.37 0.52
N ALA A 216 -12.20 -7.07 0.20
CA ALA A 216 -13.31 -6.20 0.56
C ALA A 216 -14.63 -6.58 -0.14
N LEU A 217 -14.59 -6.99 -1.41
CA LEU A 217 -15.77 -7.51 -2.12
C LEU A 217 -16.33 -8.80 -1.51
N LYS A 218 -15.45 -9.65 -0.99
CA LYS A 218 -15.84 -10.91 -0.32
C LYS A 218 -16.46 -10.69 1.06
N SER A 219 -16.24 -9.56 1.70
CA SER A 219 -16.84 -9.21 2.98
C SER A 219 -18.28 -8.66 2.87
N ILE A 220 -18.74 -8.33 1.66
CA ILE A 220 -20.13 -7.88 1.43
C ILE A 220 -21.07 -9.06 1.56
N ASP A 221 -22.08 -8.94 2.44
CA ASP A 221 -23.08 -9.99 2.67
C ASP A 221 -23.79 -10.35 1.34
N PRO A 222 -23.78 -11.63 0.94
CA PRO A 222 -24.49 -12.09 -0.24
C PRO A 222 -25.98 -11.76 -0.23
N ALA A 223 -26.62 -11.73 0.94
CA ALA A 223 -28.04 -11.43 1.09
C ALA A 223 -28.43 -10.06 0.53
N LEU A 224 -27.53 -9.06 0.58
CA LEU A 224 -27.76 -7.75 -0.03
C LEU A 224 -27.90 -7.82 -1.56
N ASN A 225 -27.08 -8.66 -2.18
CA ASN A 225 -27.15 -8.86 -3.63
C ASN A 225 -28.36 -9.70 -4.05
N GLU A 226 -28.80 -10.62 -3.21
CA GLU A 226 -30.00 -11.45 -3.41
C GLU A 226 -31.26 -10.61 -3.28
N ALA A 227 -31.38 -9.78 -2.23
CA ALA A 227 -32.48 -8.85 -2.05
C ALA A 227 -32.60 -7.88 -3.25
N ALA A 228 -31.50 -7.28 -3.69
CA ALA A 228 -31.48 -6.41 -4.86
C ALA A 228 -31.86 -7.15 -6.18
N ALA A 229 -31.60 -8.48 -6.23
CA ALA A 229 -32.02 -9.27 -7.38
C ALA A 229 -33.55 -9.50 -7.38
N ILE A 230 -34.17 -9.65 -6.22
CA ILE A 230 -35.64 -9.75 -6.04
C ILE A 230 -36.30 -8.43 -6.47
N ASP A 231 -35.66 -7.28 -6.14
CA ASP A 231 -36.12 -5.94 -6.53
C ASP A 231 -35.84 -5.61 -8.03
N ASN A 232 -35.41 -6.59 -8.82
CA ASN A 232 -35.02 -6.44 -10.24
C ASN A 232 -33.91 -5.41 -10.49
N ALA A 233 -33.07 -5.09 -9.52
CA ALA A 233 -31.96 -4.17 -9.68
C ALA A 233 -30.93 -4.70 -10.71
N THR A 234 -30.57 -3.87 -11.66
CA THR A 234 -29.56 -4.18 -12.67
C THR A 234 -28.17 -4.34 -12.06
N GLY A 235 -27.25 -4.97 -12.78
CA GLY A 235 -25.85 -5.11 -12.31
C GLY A 235 -25.14 -3.76 -12.08
N PHE A 236 -25.53 -2.72 -12.84
CA PHE A 236 -25.02 -1.36 -12.71
C PHE A 236 -25.56 -0.69 -11.43
N GLU A 237 -26.87 -0.80 -11.17
CA GLU A 237 -27.49 -0.28 -9.94
C GLU A 237 -26.91 -0.95 -8.69
N ARG A 238 -26.76 -2.27 -8.71
CA ARG A 238 -26.10 -3.01 -7.62
C ARG A 238 -24.67 -2.56 -7.37
N PHE A 239 -23.93 -2.24 -8.45
CA PHE A 239 -22.57 -1.70 -8.30
C PHE A 239 -22.59 -0.34 -7.63
N TRP A 240 -23.40 0.61 -8.10
CA TRP A 240 -23.40 1.98 -7.59
C TRP A 240 -24.04 2.14 -6.21
N PHE A 241 -25.13 1.41 -5.94
CA PHE A 241 -25.91 1.59 -4.69
C PHE A 241 -25.58 0.59 -3.59
N ILE A 242 -24.94 -0.55 -3.92
CA ILE A 242 -24.56 -1.56 -2.93
C ILE A 242 -23.06 -1.71 -2.85
N THR A 243 -22.41 -2.11 -3.98
CA THR A 243 -21.01 -2.47 -3.97
C THR A 243 -20.10 -1.28 -3.64
N LEU A 244 -20.21 -0.20 -4.39
CA LEU A 244 -19.34 0.98 -4.24
C LEU A 244 -19.45 1.65 -2.85
N PRO A 245 -20.65 1.87 -2.27
CA PRO A 245 -20.78 2.41 -0.92
C PRO A 245 -20.14 1.52 0.16
N HIS A 246 -20.27 0.20 0.04
CA HIS A 246 -19.64 -0.74 0.99
C HIS A 246 -18.11 -0.77 0.85
N LEU A 247 -17.59 -0.54 -0.35
CA LEU A 247 -16.15 -0.54 -0.62
C LEU A 247 -15.46 0.80 -0.36
N ARG A 248 -16.18 1.89 -0.06
CA ARG A 248 -15.61 3.24 0.03
C ARG A 248 -14.41 3.34 0.97
N ALA A 249 -14.49 2.68 2.15
CA ALA A 249 -13.38 2.68 3.11
C ALA A 249 -12.18 1.90 2.56
N ALA A 250 -12.40 0.70 2.01
CA ALA A 250 -11.35 -0.11 1.40
C ALA A 250 -10.72 0.58 0.18
N LEU A 251 -11.53 1.27 -0.65
CA LEU A 251 -11.06 2.06 -1.78
C LEU A 251 -10.15 3.20 -1.34
N LEU A 252 -10.54 3.96 -0.30
CA LEU A 252 -9.73 5.07 0.21
C LEU A 252 -8.43 4.57 0.82
N VAL A 253 -8.47 3.51 1.63
CA VAL A 253 -7.25 2.91 2.20
C VAL A 253 -6.33 2.41 1.07
N ASN A 254 -6.87 1.70 0.09
CA ASN A 254 -6.12 1.23 -1.07
C ASN A 254 -5.52 2.40 -1.86
N ALA A 255 -6.30 3.45 -2.11
CA ALA A 255 -5.84 4.65 -2.81
C ALA A 255 -4.68 5.34 -2.08
N ILE A 256 -4.75 5.45 -0.74
CA ILE A 256 -3.66 6.02 0.08
C ILE A 256 -2.40 5.17 -0.05
N LEU A 257 -2.51 3.86 0.07
CA LEU A 257 -1.36 2.96 0.02
C LEU A 257 -0.66 3.00 -1.35
N ILE A 258 -1.43 2.89 -2.44
CA ILE A 258 -0.85 2.96 -3.79
C ILE A 258 -0.35 4.37 -4.14
N LEU A 259 -0.96 5.43 -3.60
CA LEU A 259 -0.47 6.81 -3.74
C LEU A 259 0.95 6.94 -3.16
N ILE A 260 1.13 6.49 -1.91
CA ILE A 260 2.44 6.53 -1.24
C ILE A 260 3.46 5.69 -2.01
N MET A 261 3.09 4.48 -2.44
CA MET A 261 3.98 3.61 -3.21
C MET A 261 4.37 4.25 -4.54
N THR A 262 3.41 4.80 -5.28
CA THR A 262 3.64 5.40 -6.62
C THR A 262 4.47 6.68 -6.55
N LEU A 263 4.22 7.55 -5.55
CA LEU A 263 5.02 8.79 -5.36
C LEU A 263 6.50 8.51 -5.10
N ASN A 264 6.80 7.42 -4.40
CA ASN A 264 8.17 7.06 -4.05
C ASN A 264 8.85 6.13 -5.09
N MET A 265 8.07 5.60 -6.04
CA MET A 265 8.59 4.70 -7.07
C MET A 265 9.34 5.49 -8.15
N PHE A 266 10.62 5.21 -8.33
CA PHE A 266 11.42 5.75 -9.42
C PHE A 266 12.11 4.66 -10.26
N ASP A 267 12.26 3.46 -9.71
CA ASP A 267 13.01 2.35 -10.32
C ASP A 267 12.49 1.95 -11.70
N THR A 268 11.16 1.88 -11.85
CA THR A 268 10.53 1.54 -13.14
C THR A 268 10.80 2.62 -14.17
N ILE A 269 10.71 3.91 -13.81
CA ILE A 269 10.98 5.01 -14.73
C ILE A 269 12.48 5.07 -15.08
N LEU A 270 13.33 4.87 -14.07
CA LEU A 270 14.79 4.85 -14.25
C LEU A 270 15.20 3.81 -15.30
N SER A 271 14.67 2.59 -15.21
CA SER A 271 15.02 1.49 -16.12
C SER A 271 14.26 1.54 -17.45
N LEU A 272 13.08 2.17 -17.51
CA LEU A 272 12.28 2.28 -18.73
C LEU A 272 12.80 3.41 -19.66
N THR A 273 12.97 4.61 -19.11
CA THR A 273 13.24 5.85 -19.87
C THR A 273 14.41 6.66 -19.36
N GLY A 274 14.89 6.36 -18.13
CA GLY A 274 15.89 7.21 -17.45
C GLY A 274 15.41 8.62 -17.14
N GLY A 275 14.08 8.89 -17.20
CA GLY A 275 13.50 10.23 -17.06
C GLY A 275 13.28 10.98 -18.38
N GLY A 276 13.72 10.39 -19.52
CA GLY A 276 13.63 10.96 -20.87
C GLY A 276 12.31 10.70 -21.60
N PRO A 277 12.19 11.21 -22.84
CA PRO A 277 13.14 12.09 -23.54
C PRO A 277 13.17 13.51 -22.95
N GLY A 278 14.30 14.14 -22.97
CA GLY A 278 14.50 15.41 -22.28
C GLY A 278 14.33 15.27 -20.77
N ARG A 279 13.17 15.62 -20.23
CA ARG A 279 12.75 15.40 -18.83
C ARG A 279 11.29 14.99 -18.77
N ALA A 280 10.74 14.44 -19.86
CA ALA A 280 9.31 14.21 -20.01
C ALA A 280 8.74 13.20 -19.00
N THR A 281 9.57 12.26 -18.53
CA THR A 281 9.15 11.25 -17.54
C THR A 281 9.88 11.40 -16.20
N GLU A 282 10.68 12.45 -16.02
CA GLU A 282 11.39 12.67 -14.76
C GLU A 282 10.40 13.14 -13.69
N VAL A 283 10.15 12.29 -12.70
CA VAL A 283 9.34 12.56 -11.51
C VAL A 283 10.22 12.99 -10.34
N LEU A 284 9.61 13.55 -9.28
CA LEU A 284 10.34 14.10 -8.13
C LEU A 284 11.25 13.09 -7.44
N SER A 285 10.80 11.84 -7.29
CA SER A 285 11.60 10.74 -6.71
C SER A 285 12.84 10.42 -7.57
N LEU A 286 12.70 10.39 -8.90
CA LEU A 286 13.83 10.17 -9.81
C LEU A 286 14.77 11.37 -9.82
N PHE A 287 14.25 12.60 -9.79
CA PHE A 287 15.07 13.80 -9.71
C PHE A 287 15.89 13.86 -8.42
N ALA A 288 15.29 13.50 -7.27
CA ALA A 288 16.02 13.38 -6.02
C ALA A 288 17.15 12.33 -6.12
N TYR A 289 16.84 11.15 -6.67
CA TYR A 289 17.83 10.10 -6.90
C TYR A 289 18.99 10.58 -7.79
N ASN A 290 18.70 11.17 -8.94
CA ASN A 290 19.72 11.68 -9.88
C ASN A 290 20.57 12.78 -9.25
N THR A 291 19.96 13.66 -8.43
CA THR A 291 20.67 14.73 -7.73
C THR A 291 21.68 14.18 -6.72
N VAL A 292 21.31 13.14 -5.96
CA VAL A 292 22.19 12.49 -4.98
C VAL A 292 23.27 11.65 -5.66
N PHE A 293 22.86 10.74 -6.56
CA PHE A 293 23.76 9.68 -7.03
C PHE A 293 24.44 9.96 -8.35
N GLN A 294 23.94 10.88 -9.18
CA GLN A 294 24.57 11.27 -10.43
C GLN A 294 25.26 12.64 -10.33
N SER A 295 24.64 13.59 -9.61
CA SER A 295 25.21 14.93 -9.42
C SER A 295 26.04 15.05 -8.14
N PHE A 296 25.97 14.07 -7.24
CA PHE A 296 26.68 14.02 -5.96
C PHE A 296 26.37 15.19 -5.01
N GLU A 297 25.18 15.80 -5.14
CA GLU A 297 24.72 16.95 -4.36
C GLU A 297 23.79 16.49 -3.23
N LEU A 298 24.37 16.12 -2.07
CA LEU A 298 23.63 15.55 -0.94
C LEU A 298 22.62 16.53 -0.34
N GLY A 299 23.02 17.79 -0.14
CA GLY A 299 22.15 18.83 0.42
C GLY A 299 20.92 19.08 -0.45
N ARG A 300 21.10 19.22 -1.77
CA ARG A 300 19.99 19.39 -2.73
C ARG A 300 19.09 18.15 -2.80
N GLY A 301 19.69 16.98 -2.83
CA GLY A 301 18.93 15.72 -2.80
C GLY A 301 18.09 15.56 -1.52
N ALA A 302 18.65 15.97 -0.38
CA ALA A 302 17.92 16.01 0.89
C ALA A 302 16.72 16.96 0.85
N VAL A 303 16.88 18.18 0.29
CA VAL A 303 15.76 19.13 0.09
C VAL A 303 14.66 18.50 -0.77
N LEU A 304 15.01 17.85 -1.89
CA LEU A 304 14.04 17.19 -2.78
C LEU A 304 13.32 16.02 -2.08
N SER A 305 14.04 15.24 -1.27
CA SER A 305 13.47 14.13 -0.50
C SER A 305 12.50 14.63 0.58
N ILE A 306 12.82 15.75 1.26
CA ILE A 306 11.92 16.39 2.21
C ILE A 306 10.70 16.96 1.50
N LEU A 307 10.87 17.58 0.34
CA LEU A 307 9.75 18.07 -0.47
C LEU A 307 8.80 16.91 -0.85
N LEU A 308 9.35 15.77 -1.27
CA LEU A 308 8.58 14.56 -1.56
C LEU A 308 7.84 14.05 -0.33
N LEU A 309 8.50 14.04 0.84
CA LEU A 309 7.89 13.66 2.11
C LEU A 309 6.72 14.57 2.47
N ILE A 310 6.89 15.90 2.35
CA ILE A 310 5.83 16.89 2.63
C ILE A 310 4.64 16.68 1.69
N ILE A 311 4.89 16.51 0.39
CA ILE A 311 3.82 16.24 -0.60
C ILE A 311 3.10 14.94 -0.24
N SER A 312 3.81 13.87 0.06
CA SER A 312 3.24 12.57 0.41
C SER A 312 2.38 12.65 1.68
N LEU A 313 2.88 13.30 2.73
CA LEU A 313 2.15 13.51 3.98
C LEU A 313 0.89 14.38 3.77
N THR A 314 1.01 15.45 3.01
CA THR A 314 -0.10 16.37 2.75
C THR A 314 -1.22 15.68 1.97
N LEU A 315 -0.88 14.96 0.91
CA LEU A 315 -1.85 14.22 0.12
C LEU A 315 -2.50 13.09 0.93
N THR A 316 -1.70 12.36 1.71
CA THR A 316 -2.22 11.32 2.60
C THR A 316 -3.15 11.90 3.67
N ALA A 317 -2.77 12.97 4.32
CA ALA A 317 -3.60 13.65 5.32
C ALA A 317 -4.92 14.15 4.71
N ALA A 318 -4.86 14.76 3.51
CA ALA A 318 -6.05 15.18 2.79
C ALA A 318 -7.00 14.00 2.50
N MET A 319 -6.47 12.85 2.07
CA MET A 319 -7.29 11.67 1.80
C MET A 319 -7.88 11.04 3.07
N VAL A 320 -7.14 11.05 4.20
CA VAL A 320 -7.62 10.51 5.49
C VAL A 320 -8.84 11.28 6.00
N VAL A 321 -8.97 12.58 5.70
CA VAL A 321 -10.16 13.37 6.08
C VAL A 321 -11.44 12.81 5.44
N PHE A 322 -11.35 12.18 4.28
CA PHE A 322 -12.47 11.56 3.58
C PHE A 322 -12.78 10.13 4.04
N LEU A 323 -11.96 9.54 4.94
CA LEU A 323 -12.28 8.23 5.50
C LEU A 323 -13.60 8.29 6.27
N PRO A 324 -14.53 7.34 6.00
CA PRO A 324 -15.78 7.26 6.74
C PRO A 324 -15.47 7.02 8.21
N ARG A 325 -15.92 7.95 9.07
CA ARG A 325 -15.87 7.72 10.51
C ARG A 325 -16.89 6.64 10.85
N GLU A 326 -16.47 5.56 11.43
CA GLU A 326 -17.40 4.59 12.03
C GLU A 326 -18.20 5.34 13.10
N ARG A 327 -19.50 5.52 12.86
CA ARG A 327 -20.42 5.94 13.92
C ARG A 327 -20.53 4.75 14.88
N LYS A 328 -19.87 4.89 16.04
CA LYS A 328 -20.07 3.99 17.18
C LYS A 328 -21.51 4.04 17.65
#